data_ba1c09a5ac1afb4d9fdd1b42320b9674
#
_entry.id   ba1c09a5ac1afb4d9fdd1b42320b9674
#
_cell.length_a   1.000
_cell.length_b   1.000
_cell.length_c   1.000
_cell.angle_alpha   90.00
_cell.angle_beta   90.00
_cell.angle_gamma   90.00
#
_symmetry.space_group_name_H-M   'P 1'
#
loop_
_entity.id
_entity.type
_entity.pdbx_description
1 polymer ?
#
loop_
_entity_poly.entity_id
_entity_poly.type
_entity_poly.pdbx_seq_one_letter_code
_entity_poly.pdbx_strand_id
1 'polypeptide(L)'
;MNRALGMDELIYRHGAIMDQYDPDKKIGMMVDEWGCWHDVEPGTNPGFLFQQSTMRDALVAGATFNIFNRHCDRVKMGCIAQIVNVLQSVILTDGPEMILTPTYHVFHMYRFHQDAELLESCLSETKKVGNDKYQMDNIQQSVSQDKDGVITITLVNTSLDGEET
;
A
#
# COMPACT_ATOMS: atom_id res chain seq x y z
N MET A 1 -6.91 2.41 -7.66
CA MET A 1 -7.40 1.63 -6.51
C MET A 1 -7.65 0.16 -6.89
N ASN A 2 -8.62 -0.19 -7.70
CA ASN A 2 -8.99 -1.60 -7.95
C ASN A 2 -7.83 -2.52 -8.39
N ARG A 3 -6.93 -2.04 -9.24
CA ARG A 3 -5.74 -2.82 -9.63
C ARG A 3 -4.77 -3.03 -8.47
N ALA A 4 -4.65 -2.05 -7.58
CA ALA A 4 -3.82 -2.19 -6.38
C ALA A 4 -4.38 -3.27 -5.45
N LEU A 5 -5.70 -3.36 -5.31
CA LEU A 5 -6.35 -4.41 -4.53
C LEU A 5 -6.17 -5.82 -5.12
N GLY A 6 -5.93 -5.93 -6.43
CA GLY A 6 -5.58 -7.19 -7.08
C GLY A 6 -4.24 -7.78 -6.59
N MET A 7 -3.43 -6.99 -5.88
CA MET A 7 -2.20 -7.46 -5.22
C MET A 7 -2.50 -8.55 -4.18
N ASP A 8 -3.62 -8.47 -3.51
CA ASP A 8 -4.06 -9.45 -2.50
C ASP A 8 -4.19 -10.84 -3.12
N GLU A 9 -4.92 -10.96 -4.23
CA GLU A 9 -5.08 -12.22 -4.95
C GLU A 9 -3.75 -12.71 -5.54
N LEU A 10 -2.92 -11.79 -6.06
CA LEU A 10 -1.61 -12.11 -6.63
C LEU A 10 -0.69 -12.73 -5.57
N ILE A 11 -0.58 -12.11 -4.41
CA ILE A 11 0.24 -12.61 -3.29
C ILE A 11 -0.30 -13.96 -2.80
N TYR A 12 -1.62 -14.08 -2.63
CA TYR A 12 -2.25 -15.32 -2.22
C TYR A 12 -1.92 -16.49 -3.17
N ARG A 13 -2.08 -16.28 -4.49
CA ARG A 13 -1.79 -17.32 -5.49
C ARG A 13 -0.32 -17.74 -5.51
N HIS A 14 0.59 -16.78 -5.47
CA HIS A 14 2.03 -17.08 -5.42
C HIS A 14 2.41 -17.74 -4.09
N GLY A 15 1.86 -17.27 -2.97
CA GLY A 15 2.04 -17.86 -1.66
C GLY A 15 1.59 -19.32 -1.62
N ALA A 16 0.42 -19.63 -2.18
CA ALA A 16 -0.10 -21.01 -2.25
C ALA A 16 0.81 -21.95 -3.06
N ILE A 17 1.48 -21.43 -4.10
CA ILE A 17 2.49 -22.21 -4.84
C ILE A 17 3.75 -22.40 -3.99
N MET A 18 4.22 -21.34 -3.34
CA MET A 18 5.40 -21.40 -2.47
C MET A 18 5.19 -22.40 -1.31
N ASP A 19 3.99 -22.43 -0.73
CA ASP A 19 3.65 -23.31 0.39
C ASP A 19 3.75 -24.80 0.05
N GLN A 20 3.66 -25.18 -1.24
CA GLN A 20 3.88 -26.56 -1.69
C GLN A 20 5.35 -26.99 -1.58
N TYR A 21 6.29 -26.06 -1.68
CA TYR A 21 7.73 -26.32 -1.67
C TYR A 21 8.42 -25.86 -0.38
N ASP A 22 7.79 -24.94 0.33
CA ASP A 22 8.28 -24.33 1.58
C ASP A 22 7.11 -24.15 2.56
N PRO A 23 6.55 -25.26 3.09
CA PRO A 23 5.39 -25.21 3.99
C PRO A 23 5.68 -24.50 5.31
N ASP A 24 6.93 -24.48 5.75
CA ASP A 24 7.37 -23.79 6.97
C ASP A 24 7.55 -22.26 6.75
N LYS A 25 7.30 -21.76 5.55
CA LYS A 25 7.41 -20.33 5.17
C LYS A 25 8.78 -19.70 5.50
N LYS A 26 9.86 -20.45 5.32
CA LYS A 26 11.23 -19.96 5.55
C LYS A 26 11.72 -19.01 4.46
N ILE A 27 11.16 -19.12 3.25
CA ILE A 27 11.49 -18.29 2.10
C ILE A 27 10.48 -17.13 2.04
N GLY A 28 10.96 -15.91 2.25
CA GLY A 28 10.13 -14.71 2.16
C GLY A 28 9.81 -14.33 0.71
N MET A 29 8.62 -13.78 0.50
CA MET A 29 8.22 -13.13 -0.75
C MET A 29 8.66 -11.67 -0.71
N MET A 30 9.38 -11.23 -1.74
CA MET A 30 9.76 -9.84 -1.94
C MET A 30 8.91 -9.25 -3.06
N VAL A 31 8.12 -8.22 -2.76
CA VAL A 31 7.44 -7.40 -3.76
C VAL A 31 8.39 -6.27 -4.14
N ASP A 32 9.25 -6.53 -5.08
CA ASP A 32 10.41 -5.71 -5.41
C ASP A 32 10.06 -4.45 -6.22
N GLU A 33 8.84 -4.35 -6.74
CA GLU A 33 8.32 -3.15 -7.36
C GLU A 33 6.78 -3.08 -7.23
N TRP A 34 6.27 -1.98 -6.66
CA TRP A 34 4.84 -1.69 -6.62
C TRP A 34 4.59 -0.17 -6.66
N GLY A 35 3.37 0.24 -6.97
CA GLY A 35 2.96 1.66 -7.00
C GLY A 35 2.04 1.97 -8.18
N CYS A 36 1.81 3.26 -8.40
CA CYS A 36 1.02 3.79 -9.49
C CYS A 36 1.91 4.19 -10.66
N TRP A 37 1.53 3.77 -11.86
CA TRP A 37 2.16 4.22 -13.10
C TRP A 37 1.09 4.90 -13.95
N HIS A 38 1.23 6.20 -14.10
CA HIS A 38 0.37 7.04 -14.93
C HIS A 38 1.17 7.65 -16.07
N ASP A 39 0.49 8.35 -16.97
CA ASP A 39 1.16 9.12 -18.02
C ASP A 39 2.03 10.20 -17.38
N VAL A 40 3.16 10.48 -18.01
CA VAL A 40 4.08 11.52 -17.55
C VAL A 40 3.43 12.91 -17.66
N GLU A 41 3.83 13.82 -16.80
CA GLU A 41 3.33 15.20 -16.84
C GLU A 41 3.70 15.87 -18.18
N PRO A 42 2.74 16.56 -18.82
CA PRO A 42 2.99 17.28 -20.05
C PRO A 42 4.14 18.28 -19.92
N GLY A 43 5.02 18.32 -20.91
CA GLY A 43 6.18 19.20 -20.94
C GLY A 43 7.42 18.69 -20.19
N THR A 44 7.33 17.53 -19.53
CA THR A 44 8.49 16.88 -18.92
C THR A 44 9.14 15.88 -19.88
N ASN A 45 10.40 15.48 -19.60
CA ASN A 45 11.06 14.43 -20.35
C ASN A 45 10.37 13.07 -20.04
N PRO A 46 9.77 12.40 -21.04
CA PRO A 46 9.04 11.17 -20.81
C PRO A 46 9.92 10.02 -20.27
N GLY A 47 11.22 10.05 -20.54
CA GLY A 47 12.16 9.05 -20.03
C GLY A 47 12.40 9.15 -18.51
N PHE A 48 12.05 10.26 -17.89
CA PHE A 48 12.19 10.45 -16.44
C PHE A 48 10.97 9.98 -15.64
N LEU A 49 9.87 9.62 -16.32
CA LEU A 49 8.66 9.06 -15.72
C LEU A 49 8.10 9.92 -14.57
N PHE A 50 8.22 11.23 -14.69
CA PHE A 50 7.65 12.15 -13.71
C PHE A 50 6.12 12.21 -13.85
N GLN A 51 5.43 11.97 -12.78
CA GLN A 51 3.96 12.09 -12.68
C GLN A 51 3.57 12.87 -11.44
N GLN A 52 2.41 13.52 -11.46
CA GLN A 52 1.90 14.27 -10.33
C GLN A 52 1.50 13.32 -9.18
N SER A 53 2.06 13.54 -8.00
CA SER A 53 1.68 12.84 -6.77
C SER A 53 0.41 13.46 -6.18
N THR A 54 -0.58 12.63 -5.83
CA THR A 54 -1.89 13.06 -5.33
C THR A 54 -2.38 12.18 -4.17
N MET A 55 -3.53 12.53 -3.56
CA MET A 55 -4.20 11.68 -2.57
C MET A 55 -4.55 10.30 -3.10
N ARG A 56 -4.83 10.14 -4.39
CA ARG A 56 -5.02 8.84 -5.04
C ARG A 56 -3.83 7.91 -4.77
N ASP A 57 -2.62 8.41 -4.88
CA ASP A 57 -1.39 7.64 -4.70
C ASP A 57 -1.19 7.26 -3.22
N ALA A 58 -1.54 8.17 -2.30
CA ALA A 58 -1.55 7.89 -0.87
C ALA A 58 -2.56 6.77 -0.51
N LEU A 59 -3.78 6.83 -1.04
CA LEU A 59 -4.78 5.79 -0.81
C LEU A 59 -4.35 4.44 -1.39
N VAL A 60 -3.69 4.42 -2.55
CA VAL A 60 -3.10 3.21 -3.12
C VAL A 60 -2.01 2.66 -2.20
N ALA A 61 -1.14 3.53 -1.67
CA ALA A 61 -0.08 3.10 -0.76
C ALA A 61 -0.65 2.49 0.53
N GLY A 62 -1.61 3.16 1.17
CA GLY A 62 -2.23 2.65 2.39
C GLY A 62 -2.95 1.30 2.18
N ALA A 63 -3.73 1.18 1.10
CA ALA A 63 -4.39 -0.07 0.75
C ALA A 63 -3.38 -1.20 0.46
N THR A 64 -2.28 -0.90 -0.21
CA THR A 64 -1.21 -1.87 -0.49
C THR A 64 -0.50 -2.32 0.79
N PHE A 65 -0.21 -1.40 1.70
CA PHE A 65 0.36 -1.76 3.00
C PHE A 65 -0.57 -2.63 3.84
N ASN A 66 -1.87 -2.36 3.84
CA ASN A 66 -2.82 -3.23 4.52
C ASN A 66 -2.81 -4.66 3.94
N ILE A 67 -2.62 -4.80 2.62
CA ILE A 67 -2.44 -6.11 1.97
C ILE A 67 -1.14 -6.77 2.43
N PHE A 68 -0.02 -6.07 2.40
CA PHE A 68 1.26 -6.62 2.83
C PHE A 68 1.23 -7.07 4.30
N ASN A 69 0.62 -6.28 5.18
CA ASN A 69 0.46 -6.64 6.58
C ASN A 69 -0.36 -7.92 6.75
N ARG A 70 -1.48 -8.08 6.02
CA ARG A 70 -2.28 -9.32 6.07
C ARG A 70 -1.52 -10.56 5.61
N HIS A 71 -0.55 -10.39 4.71
CA HIS A 71 0.29 -11.47 4.19
C HIS A 71 1.72 -11.48 4.78
N CYS A 72 1.92 -10.89 5.97
CA CYS A 72 3.24 -10.75 6.59
C CYS A 72 3.90 -12.10 6.95
N ASP A 73 3.15 -13.17 6.99
CA ASP A 73 3.66 -14.53 7.11
C ASP A 73 4.57 -14.91 5.93
N ARG A 74 4.26 -14.41 4.72
CA ARG A 74 5.01 -14.67 3.49
C ARG A 74 5.70 -13.45 2.93
N VAL A 75 5.06 -12.26 2.92
CA VAL A 75 5.64 -11.00 2.42
C VAL A 75 6.59 -10.42 3.46
N LYS A 76 7.87 -10.29 3.09
CA LYS A 76 8.92 -9.77 3.97
C LYS A 76 9.49 -8.44 3.55
N MET A 77 9.23 -8.00 2.31
CA MET A 77 9.67 -6.70 1.82
C MET A 77 8.75 -6.22 0.68
N GLY A 78 8.47 -4.92 0.67
CA GLY A 78 7.79 -4.25 -0.45
C GLY A 78 8.52 -2.95 -0.83
N CYS A 79 8.96 -2.83 -2.08
CA CYS A 79 9.70 -1.68 -2.59
C CYS A 79 8.81 -0.82 -3.46
N ILE A 80 8.59 0.43 -3.07
CA ILE A 80 7.82 1.36 -3.91
C ILE A 80 8.61 1.80 -5.14
N ALA A 81 7.93 1.99 -6.23
CA ALA A 81 8.47 2.55 -7.45
C ALA A 81 7.97 4.02 -7.62
N GLN A 82 8.78 5.03 -7.19
CA GLN A 82 10.11 4.94 -6.60
C GLN A 82 10.25 5.95 -5.44
N ILE A 83 11.48 6.12 -4.90
CA ILE A 83 11.66 6.99 -3.73
C ILE A 83 11.65 8.47 -4.13
N VAL A 84 12.38 8.87 -5.18
CA VAL A 84 12.61 10.28 -5.55
C VAL A 84 12.25 10.54 -7.01
N ASN A 85 11.43 11.54 -7.25
CA ASN A 85 11.10 12.16 -8.55
C ASN A 85 10.53 11.26 -9.66
N VAL A 86 10.41 9.96 -9.45
CA VAL A 86 10.01 8.99 -10.48
C VAL A 86 8.75 8.27 -10.06
N LEU A 87 7.77 8.16 -10.97
CA LEU A 87 6.51 7.46 -10.74
C LEU A 87 5.80 7.92 -9.47
N GLN A 88 5.35 7.00 -8.61
CA GLN A 88 4.76 7.31 -7.31
C GLN A 88 5.86 7.68 -6.30
N SER A 89 6.44 8.86 -6.46
CA SER A 89 7.54 9.29 -5.61
C SER A 89 7.13 9.49 -4.16
N VAL A 90 8.00 9.08 -3.25
CA VAL A 90 7.88 9.38 -1.81
C VAL A 90 8.31 10.81 -1.54
N ILE A 91 9.34 11.28 -2.24
CA ILE A 91 9.93 12.62 -2.11
C ILE A 91 10.06 13.23 -3.50
N LEU A 92 9.79 14.52 -3.62
CA LEU A 92 10.11 15.32 -4.81
C LEU A 92 11.22 16.31 -4.46
N THR A 93 12.18 16.48 -5.37
CA THR A 93 13.29 17.42 -5.22
C THR A 93 13.47 18.22 -6.51
N ASP A 94 13.85 19.51 -6.36
CA ASP A 94 14.28 20.37 -7.45
C ASP A 94 15.41 21.26 -6.93
N GLY A 95 16.65 21.01 -7.36
CA GLY A 95 17.85 21.65 -6.81
C GLY A 95 17.92 21.50 -5.28
N PRO A 96 17.93 22.59 -4.50
CA PRO A 96 17.95 22.55 -3.03
C PRO A 96 16.56 22.34 -2.41
N GLU A 97 15.49 22.42 -3.18
CA GLU A 97 14.13 22.31 -2.68
C GLU A 97 13.71 20.83 -2.54
N MET A 98 12.89 20.54 -1.53
CA MET A 98 12.35 19.22 -1.27
C MET A 98 10.90 19.30 -0.80
N ILE A 99 10.06 18.39 -1.30
CA ILE A 99 8.67 18.24 -0.87
C ILE A 99 8.42 16.78 -0.50
N LEU A 100 7.77 16.58 0.65
CA LEU A 100 7.25 15.29 1.08
C LEU A 100 5.88 15.08 0.43
N THR A 101 5.72 14.00 -0.33
CA THR A 101 4.45 13.71 -1.03
C THR A 101 3.40 13.12 -0.09
N PRO A 102 2.12 13.05 -0.49
CA PRO A 102 1.11 12.31 0.28
C PRO A 102 1.50 10.85 0.56
N THR A 103 2.22 10.21 -0.36
CA THR A 103 2.76 8.86 -0.18
C THR A 103 3.77 8.78 0.96
N TYR A 104 4.65 9.78 1.13
CA TYR A 104 5.57 9.85 2.27
C TYR A 104 4.81 9.79 3.61
N HIS A 105 3.74 10.55 3.73
CA HIS A 105 2.97 10.59 4.98
C HIS A 105 2.33 9.23 5.29
N VAL A 106 1.94 8.47 4.29
CA VAL A 106 1.47 7.09 4.47
C VAL A 106 2.58 6.20 5.01
N PHE A 107 3.77 6.22 4.41
CA PHE A 107 4.94 5.50 4.95
C PHE A 107 5.22 5.87 6.40
N HIS A 108 5.17 7.17 6.71
CA HIS A 108 5.39 7.65 8.06
C HIS A 108 4.34 7.16 9.06
N MET A 109 3.06 7.08 8.66
CA MET A 109 2.00 6.52 9.51
C MET A 109 2.15 5.01 9.71
N TYR A 110 2.50 4.28 8.65
CA TYR A 110 2.59 2.81 8.69
C TYR A 110 3.87 2.27 9.34
N ARG A 111 4.86 3.11 9.65
CA ARG A 111 6.11 2.67 10.27
C ARG A 111 5.93 1.91 11.59
N PHE A 112 4.82 2.14 12.29
CA PHE A 112 4.54 1.49 13.56
C PHE A 112 4.08 0.03 13.43
N HIS A 113 3.77 -0.42 12.21
CA HIS A 113 3.50 -1.83 11.94
C HIS A 113 4.79 -2.64 11.70
N GLN A 114 5.92 -1.97 11.49
CA GLN A 114 7.18 -2.65 11.25
C GLN A 114 7.65 -3.34 12.53
N ASP A 115 8.10 -4.59 12.40
CA ASP A 115 8.55 -5.46 13.50
C ASP A 115 7.48 -5.69 14.59
N ALA A 116 6.21 -5.43 14.28
CA ALA A 116 5.06 -5.69 15.14
C ALA A 116 4.36 -7.00 14.75
N GLU A 117 3.60 -7.55 15.66
CA GLU A 117 2.78 -8.74 15.44
C GLU A 117 1.43 -8.34 14.85
N LEU A 118 1.04 -8.98 13.74
CA LEU A 118 -0.27 -8.77 13.12
C LEU A 118 -1.37 -9.27 14.06
N LEU A 119 -2.36 -8.44 14.33
CA LEU A 119 -3.57 -8.83 15.04
C LEU A 119 -4.70 -9.08 14.05
N GLU A 120 -5.41 -10.20 14.23
CA GLU A 120 -6.62 -10.47 13.47
C GLU A 120 -7.69 -9.41 13.81
N SER A 121 -8.25 -8.82 12.77
CA SER A 121 -9.21 -7.72 12.91
C SER A 121 -10.27 -7.77 11.82
N CYS A 122 -11.49 -7.38 12.14
CA CYS A 122 -12.58 -7.26 11.18
C CYS A 122 -13.38 -5.99 11.45
N LEU A 123 -13.96 -5.44 10.39
CA LEU A 123 -14.96 -4.38 10.47
C LEU A 123 -16.34 -5.02 10.54
N SER A 124 -17.19 -4.57 11.45
CA SER A 124 -18.55 -5.08 11.59
C SER A 124 -19.42 -4.78 10.37
N GLU A 125 -19.18 -3.63 9.75
CA GLU A 125 -19.88 -3.18 8.56
C GLU A 125 -18.93 -2.45 7.63
N THR A 126 -19.08 -2.67 6.32
CA THR A 126 -18.44 -1.91 5.26
C THR A 126 -19.45 -1.61 4.16
N LYS A 127 -19.27 -0.51 3.46
CA LYS A 127 -20.04 -0.17 2.26
C LYS A 127 -19.19 -0.48 1.03
N LYS A 128 -19.83 -0.83 -0.06
CA LYS A 128 -19.13 -0.95 -1.35
C LYS A 128 -19.10 0.41 -2.03
N VAL A 129 -17.91 0.79 -2.48
CA VAL A 129 -17.67 2.00 -3.30
C VAL A 129 -17.06 1.60 -4.63
N GLY A 130 -17.26 2.44 -5.65
CA GLY A 130 -16.76 2.18 -7.01
C GLY A 130 -17.85 2.33 -8.07
N ASN A 131 -17.77 1.53 -9.11
CA ASN A 131 -18.74 1.51 -10.21
C ASN A 131 -19.19 0.08 -10.51
N ASP A 132 -20.08 -0.08 -11.49
CA ASP A 132 -20.66 -1.40 -11.85
C ASP A 132 -19.62 -2.47 -12.19
N LYS A 133 -18.45 -2.07 -12.65
CA LYS A 133 -17.36 -2.98 -13.04
C LYS A 133 -16.38 -3.27 -11.89
N TYR A 134 -16.18 -2.29 -11.03
CA TYR A 134 -15.16 -2.37 -9.99
C TYR A 134 -15.72 -1.84 -8.67
N GLN A 135 -15.83 -2.72 -7.69
CA GLN A 135 -16.27 -2.40 -6.34
C GLN A 135 -15.23 -2.83 -5.31
N MET A 136 -15.13 -2.06 -4.24
CA MET A 136 -14.25 -2.34 -3.11
C MET A 136 -14.92 -1.91 -1.81
N ASP A 137 -14.45 -2.42 -0.70
CA ASP A 137 -14.88 -1.90 0.60
C ASP A 137 -14.38 -0.47 0.79
N ASN A 138 -15.26 0.39 1.29
CA ASN A 138 -14.96 1.80 1.52
C ASN A 138 -13.86 2.00 2.58
N ILE A 139 -13.81 1.13 3.58
CA ILE A 139 -12.77 1.13 4.62
C ILE A 139 -11.94 -0.15 4.51
N GLN A 140 -10.64 0.02 4.62
CA GLN A 140 -9.67 -1.06 4.73
C GLN A 140 -8.79 -0.82 5.94
N GLN A 141 -8.34 -1.88 6.59
CA GLN A 141 -7.65 -1.79 7.86
C GLN A 141 -6.44 -2.72 7.96
N SER A 142 -5.56 -2.36 8.87
CA SER A 142 -4.55 -3.23 9.43
C SER A 142 -4.38 -2.93 10.93
N VAL A 143 -4.19 -3.95 11.74
CA VAL A 143 -3.98 -3.82 13.18
C VAL A 143 -2.77 -4.64 13.58
N SER A 144 -1.90 -4.06 14.38
CA SER A 144 -0.74 -4.77 14.92
C SER A 144 -0.45 -4.38 16.35
N GLN A 145 0.32 -5.21 17.05
CA GLN A 145 0.83 -4.93 18.38
C GLN A 145 2.35 -5.01 18.39
N ASP A 146 2.99 -3.99 18.90
CA ASP A 146 4.45 -3.99 19.05
C ASP A 146 4.91 -4.76 20.30
N LYS A 147 6.22 -4.91 20.46
CA LYS A 147 6.83 -5.61 21.61
C LYS A 147 6.53 -4.97 22.98
N ASP A 148 6.13 -3.72 23.01
CA ASP A 148 5.79 -2.97 24.24
C ASP A 148 4.29 -3.01 24.53
N GLY A 149 3.52 -3.76 23.71
CA GLY A 149 2.09 -3.95 23.86
C GLY A 149 1.24 -2.83 23.27
N VAL A 150 1.84 -1.89 22.55
CA VAL A 150 1.11 -0.79 21.89
C VAL A 150 0.40 -1.30 20.64
N ILE A 151 -0.91 -1.08 20.60
CA ILE A 151 -1.74 -1.45 19.44
C ILE A 151 -1.78 -0.27 18.46
N THR A 152 -1.39 -0.56 17.23
CA THR A 152 -1.50 0.38 16.10
C THR A 152 -2.64 -0.06 15.18
N ILE A 153 -3.54 0.87 14.87
CA ILE A 153 -4.64 0.67 13.92
C ILE A 153 -4.48 1.69 12.80
N THR A 154 -4.43 1.21 11.57
CA THR A 154 -4.46 2.06 10.37
C THR A 154 -5.73 1.80 9.57
N LEU A 155 -6.39 2.88 9.16
CA LEU A 155 -7.61 2.86 8.38
C LEU A 155 -7.40 3.63 7.06
N VAL A 156 -7.89 3.09 5.96
CA VAL A 156 -7.91 3.74 4.65
C VAL A 156 -9.36 3.89 4.21
N ASN A 157 -9.86 5.14 4.18
CA ASN A 157 -11.17 5.43 3.61
C ASN A 157 -11.02 5.69 2.11
N THR A 158 -11.60 4.83 1.29
CA THR A 158 -11.59 4.92 -0.19
C THR A 158 -12.84 5.57 -0.76
N SER A 159 -13.79 5.98 0.09
CA SER A 159 -14.96 6.76 -0.34
C SER A 159 -14.54 8.14 -0.82
N LEU A 160 -15.12 8.61 -1.92
CA LEU A 160 -14.87 9.97 -2.45
C LEU A 160 -15.78 11.01 -1.80
N ASP A 161 -16.95 10.62 -1.34
CA ASP A 161 -18.04 11.51 -0.93
C ASP A 161 -18.57 11.21 0.47
N GLY A 162 -17.95 10.29 1.21
CA GLY A 162 -18.44 9.81 2.49
C GLY A 162 -17.45 9.94 3.64
N GLU A 163 -17.92 10.47 4.76
CA GLU A 163 -17.28 10.29 6.06
C GLU A 163 -17.82 9.03 6.70
N GLU A 164 -16.97 8.30 7.40
CA GLU A 164 -17.35 7.14 8.20
C GLU A 164 -17.01 7.45 9.67
N THR A 165 -17.98 7.20 10.54
CA THR A 165 -17.90 7.46 11.98
C THR A 165 -17.96 6.16 12.78
#